data_7f9e72a211937d598d16729f4cee97f7
#
_entry.id   7f9e72a211937d598d16729f4cee97f7
#
_cell.length_a   1.000
_cell.length_b   1.000
_cell.length_c   1.000
_cell.angle_alpha   90.00
_cell.angle_beta   90.00
_cell.angle_gamma   90.00
#
_symmetry.space_group_name_H-M   'P 1'
#
loop_
_entity.id
_entity.type
_entity.pdbx_description
1 polymer ?
#
loop_
_entity_poly.entity_id
_entity_poly.type
_entity_poly.pdbx_seq_one_letter_code
_entity_poly.pdbx_strand_id
1 'polypeptide(L)'
;QLGRALSMSRNNIKIGVILQGAETPFMKEVLKGIQEACAEVDNLGGTVLVHKIEHQNAEDVILAMEKMRMEEVSGIAMVPLDEERVKREIDRFVEEFRIPVVTFTSDVEDTKRLCFVGQNGVQCGRAAAGLMGELTGGKGKVAVISGYSTNTSLSSRVIGFREEIARKYPGIEIIGPEYCFEENGRAREITEGIFKDVPDLDGIYLTSHGEEGVCEAIAGAGKAGRVKMVANDFMGRNYELMREGFIHFLIGQDARIQ
;
A
#
# COMPACT_ATOMS: atom_id res chain seq x y z
N GLN A 1 -15.74 -24.97 40.43
CA GLN A 1 -15.97 -23.51 40.59
C GLN A 1 -15.00 -22.70 39.75
N LEU A 2 -13.73 -23.10 39.58
CA LEU A 2 -12.76 -22.40 38.68
C LEU A 2 -13.18 -22.45 37.21
N GLY A 3 -13.73 -23.55 36.73
CA GLY A 3 -14.22 -23.70 35.35
C GLY A 3 -15.42 -22.81 35.01
N ARG A 4 -16.27 -22.48 36.00
CA ARG A 4 -17.39 -21.52 35.85
C ARG A 4 -16.91 -20.07 35.87
N ALA A 5 -15.90 -19.74 36.67
CA ALA A 5 -15.31 -18.40 36.72
C ALA A 5 -14.59 -18.05 35.39
N LEU A 6 -13.91 -19.02 34.77
CA LEU A 6 -13.28 -18.86 33.44
C LEU A 6 -14.30 -18.75 32.29
N SER A 7 -15.50 -19.35 32.44
CA SER A 7 -16.57 -19.23 31.44
C SER A 7 -17.35 -17.90 31.53
N MET A 8 -17.30 -17.21 32.67
CA MET A 8 -17.96 -15.90 32.85
C MET A 8 -17.09 -14.69 32.46
N SER A 9 -15.82 -14.91 32.09
CA SER A 9 -14.90 -13.86 31.61
C SER A 9 -14.58 -14.02 30.11
N ARG A 10 -15.37 -14.69 29.32
CA ARG A 10 -15.37 -14.54 27.87
C ARG A 10 -16.05 -13.22 27.53
N ASN A 11 -15.31 -12.11 27.73
CA ASN A 11 -15.64 -10.86 27.07
C ASN A 11 -15.69 -11.18 25.58
N ASN A 12 -16.86 -11.00 25.00
CA ASN A 12 -17.08 -11.20 23.57
C ASN A 12 -16.30 -10.10 22.83
N ILE A 13 -14.99 -10.29 22.65
CA ILE A 13 -14.12 -9.31 22.00
C ILE A 13 -14.59 -9.17 20.56
N LYS A 14 -14.98 -7.97 20.16
CA LYS A 14 -15.40 -7.66 18.82
C LYS A 14 -14.36 -6.72 18.18
N ILE A 15 -13.74 -7.12 17.10
CA ILE A 15 -12.71 -6.35 16.38
C ILE A 15 -13.32 -5.84 15.09
N GLY A 16 -13.23 -4.53 14.85
CA GLY A 16 -13.57 -3.92 13.57
C GLY A 16 -12.36 -3.88 12.65
N VAL A 17 -12.53 -4.26 11.38
CA VAL A 17 -11.51 -4.14 10.35
C VAL A 17 -12.03 -3.25 9.23
N ILE A 18 -11.31 -2.18 8.89
CA ILE A 18 -11.68 -1.24 7.82
C ILE A 18 -10.62 -1.30 6.72
N LEU A 19 -11.05 -1.68 5.51
CA LEU A 19 -10.21 -1.87 4.34
C LEU A 19 -10.54 -0.87 3.25
N GLN A 20 -9.49 -0.37 2.57
CA GLN A 20 -9.58 0.43 1.35
C GLN A 20 -8.91 -0.31 0.20
N GLY A 21 -9.31 -0.01 -1.06
CA GLY A 21 -8.70 -0.62 -2.24
C GLY A 21 -8.83 -2.14 -2.29
N ALA A 22 -9.90 -2.72 -1.73
CA ALA A 22 -10.08 -4.17 -1.55
C ALA A 22 -10.10 -4.97 -2.87
N GLU A 23 -10.19 -4.31 -4.02
CA GLU A 23 -10.18 -4.96 -5.34
C GLU A 23 -8.78 -5.12 -5.94
N THR A 24 -7.73 -4.48 -5.39
CA THR A 24 -6.36 -4.68 -5.87
C THR A 24 -5.86 -6.09 -5.54
N PRO A 25 -4.95 -6.67 -6.36
CA PRO A 25 -4.36 -7.98 -6.06
C PRO A 25 -3.74 -8.05 -4.66
N PHE A 26 -3.05 -6.98 -4.25
CA PHE A 26 -2.46 -6.88 -2.91
C PHE A 26 -3.50 -6.95 -1.80
N MET A 27 -4.56 -6.14 -1.88
CA MET A 27 -5.61 -6.11 -0.87
C MET A 27 -6.43 -7.41 -0.83
N LYS A 28 -6.51 -8.16 -1.92
CA LYS A 28 -7.11 -9.51 -1.93
C LYS A 28 -6.29 -10.49 -1.10
N GLU A 29 -4.96 -10.41 -1.12
CA GLU A 29 -4.11 -11.25 -0.26
C GLU A 29 -4.18 -10.81 1.21
N VAL A 30 -4.21 -9.50 1.50
CA VAL A 30 -4.48 -8.98 2.85
C VAL A 30 -5.81 -9.52 3.38
N LEU A 31 -6.86 -9.50 2.57
CA LEU A 31 -8.17 -10.03 2.96
C LEU A 31 -8.13 -11.53 3.30
N LYS A 32 -7.32 -12.33 2.60
CA LYS A 32 -7.12 -13.74 2.95
C LYS A 32 -6.47 -13.89 4.32
N GLY A 33 -5.44 -13.10 4.63
CA GLY A 33 -4.82 -13.07 5.96
C GLY A 33 -5.83 -12.70 7.06
N ILE A 34 -6.68 -11.70 6.80
CA ILE A 34 -7.76 -11.32 7.72
C ILE A 34 -8.75 -12.48 7.92
N GLN A 35 -9.13 -13.19 6.86
CA GLN A 35 -10.03 -14.35 6.96
C GLN A 35 -9.44 -15.49 7.80
N GLU A 36 -8.13 -15.72 7.69
CA GLU A 36 -7.41 -16.68 8.53
C GLU A 36 -7.41 -16.23 10.00
N ALA A 37 -7.09 -14.95 10.27
CA ALA A 37 -7.13 -14.38 11.61
C ALA A 37 -8.55 -14.39 12.21
N CYS A 38 -9.60 -14.20 11.40
CA CYS A 38 -10.99 -14.31 11.86
C CYS A 38 -11.27 -15.68 12.48
N ALA A 39 -10.79 -16.76 11.86
CA ALA A 39 -10.97 -18.12 12.39
C ALA A 39 -10.24 -18.31 13.74
N GLU A 40 -9.07 -17.70 13.91
CA GLU A 40 -8.34 -17.76 15.20
C GLU A 40 -9.08 -16.97 16.29
N VAL A 41 -9.57 -15.78 15.97
CA VAL A 41 -10.34 -14.93 16.90
C VAL A 41 -11.65 -15.63 17.32
N ASP A 42 -12.34 -16.27 16.37
CA ASP A 42 -13.58 -17.02 16.64
C ASP A 42 -13.33 -18.19 17.60
N ASN A 43 -12.24 -18.95 17.40
CA ASN A 43 -11.81 -20.01 18.31
C ASN A 43 -11.55 -19.51 19.74
N LEU A 44 -11.18 -18.24 19.91
CA LEU A 44 -11.00 -17.59 21.21
C LEU A 44 -12.31 -16.99 21.77
N GLY A 45 -13.43 -17.11 21.03
CA GLY A 45 -14.74 -16.59 21.41
C GLY A 45 -14.91 -15.10 21.10
N GLY A 46 -14.11 -14.54 20.19
CA GLY A 46 -14.24 -13.19 19.66
C GLY A 46 -15.03 -13.16 18.36
N THR A 47 -15.18 -11.97 17.78
CA THR A 47 -15.82 -11.74 16.48
C THR A 47 -15.05 -10.67 15.72
N VAL A 48 -14.90 -10.83 14.41
CA VAL A 48 -14.29 -9.82 13.53
C VAL A 48 -15.34 -9.30 12.56
N LEU A 49 -15.51 -7.98 12.51
CA LEU A 49 -16.39 -7.29 11.57
C LEU A 49 -15.54 -6.62 10.49
N VAL A 50 -15.66 -7.04 9.24
CA VAL A 50 -14.90 -6.48 8.12
C VAL A 50 -15.78 -5.52 7.33
N HIS A 51 -15.33 -4.27 7.19
CA HIS A 51 -15.96 -3.24 6.36
C HIS A 51 -15.01 -2.81 5.24
N LYS A 52 -15.50 -2.90 4.00
CA LYS A 52 -14.75 -2.48 2.80
C LYS A 52 -15.27 -1.14 2.34
N ILE A 53 -14.35 -0.20 2.11
CA ILE A 53 -14.64 1.12 1.57
C ILE A 53 -14.36 1.08 0.07
N GLU A 54 -15.32 1.50 -0.74
CA GLU A 54 -15.19 1.50 -2.20
C GLU A 54 -14.38 2.71 -2.69
N HIS A 55 -14.57 3.88 -2.06
CA HIS A 55 -13.91 5.12 -2.46
C HIS A 55 -12.88 5.57 -1.45
N GLN A 56 -11.69 5.91 -1.91
CA GLN A 56 -10.61 6.38 -1.04
C GLN A 56 -10.81 7.88 -0.72
N ASN A 57 -11.71 8.17 0.22
CA ASN A 57 -11.95 9.51 0.74
C ASN A 57 -12.14 9.48 2.27
N ALA A 58 -11.86 10.61 2.93
CA ALA A 58 -11.91 10.71 4.39
C ALA A 58 -13.32 10.51 4.96
N GLU A 59 -14.36 10.90 4.22
CA GLU A 59 -15.74 10.79 4.71
C GLU A 59 -16.17 9.34 4.88
N ASP A 60 -15.90 8.50 3.87
CA ASP A 60 -16.22 7.07 3.93
C ASP A 60 -15.41 6.35 5.02
N VAL A 61 -14.15 6.75 5.25
CA VAL A 61 -13.33 6.24 6.37
C VAL A 61 -13.97 6.58 7.71
N ILE A 62 -14.35 7.83 7.92
CA ILE A 62 -14.98 8.31 9.17
C ILE A 62 -16.32 7.62 9.39
N LEU A 63 -17.15 7.51 8.36
CA LEU A 63 -18.43 6.78 8.44
C LEU A 63 -18.23 5.30 8.79
N ALA A 64 -17.19 4.65 8.23
CA ALA A 64 -16.85 3.28 8.57
C ALA A 64 -16.41 3.14 10.03
N MET A 65 -15.61 4.08 10.55
CA MET A 65 -15.22 4.10 11.95
C MET A 65 -16.44 4.27 12.87
N GLU A 66 -17.33 5.23 12.59
CA GLU A 66 -18.55 5.43 13.36
C GLU A 66 -19.48 4.21 13.33
N LYS A 67 -19.59 3.52 12.19
CA LYS A 67 -20.32 2.26 12.09
C LYS A 67 -19.74 1.20 13.03
N MET A 68 -18.40 1.05 13.08
CA MET A 68 -17.74 0.12 14.00
C MET A 68 -18.02 0.48 15.47
N ARG A 69 -18.06 1.78 15.80
CA ARG A 69 -18.43 2.23 17.16
C ARG A 69 -19.87 1.86 17.51
N MET A 70 -20.82 2.03 16.59
CA MET A 70 -22.22 1.62 16.79
C MET A 70 -22.38 0.11 16.96
N GLU A 71 -21.50 -0.68 16.37
CA GLU A 71 -21.42 -2.13 16.54
C GLU A 71 -20.70 -2.53 17.84
N GLU A 72 -20.29 -1.56 18.68
CA GLU A 72 -19.64 -1.77 19.98
C GLU A 72 -18.35 -2.61 19.87
N VAL A 73 -17.48 -2.29 18.89
CA VAL A 73 -16.20 -2.98 18.76
C VAL A 73 -15.25 -2.63 19.92
N SER A 74 -14.44 -3.59 20.30
CA SER A 74 -13.42 -3.46 21.36
C SER A 74 -12.12 -2.83 20.86
N GLY A 75 -11.92 -2.76 19.54
CA GLY A 75 -10.78 -2.18 18.87
C GLY A 75 -10.97 -2.17 17.36
N ILE A 76 -10.19 -1.31 16.66
CA ILE A 76 -10.23 -1.18 15.20
C ILE A 76 -8.84 -1.43 14.63
N ALA A 77 -8.77 -2.28 13.59
CA ALA A 77 -7.65 -2.35 12.67
C ALA A 77 -8.06 -1.71 11.34
N MET A 78 -7.26 -0.80 10.78
CA MET A 78 -7.66 -0.07 9.58
C MET A 78 -6.51 0.29 8.66
N VAL A 79 -6.84 0.39 7.36
CA VAL A 79 -5.99 1.06 6.37
C VAL A 79 -6.44 2.52 6.31
N PRO A 80 -5.66 3.47 6.87
CA PRO A 80 -6.06 4.87 6.94
C PRO A 80 -5.75 5.63 5.66
N LEU A 81 -6.27 6.86 5.57
CA LEU A 81 -5.80 7.91 4.66
C LEU A 81 -5.04 8.98 5.44
N ASP A 82 -3.98 9.53 4.87
CA ASP A 82 -3.22 10.64 5.45
C ASP A 82 -3.95 11.97 5.22
N GLU A 83 -5.03 12.14 5.96
CA GLU A 83 -5.83 13.36 5.98
C GLU A 83 -6.13 13.78 7.42
N GLU A 84 -6.06 15.09 7.70
CA GLU A 84 -6.24 15.66 9.03
C GLU A 84 -7.59 15.28 9.68
N ARG A 85 -8.64 15.09 8.88
CA ARG A 85 -9.95 14.65 9.37
C ARG A 85 -9.89 13.21 9.90
N VAL A 86 -9.17 12.33 9.21
CA VAL A 86 -8.99 10.93 9.61
C VAL A 86 -8.10 10.84 10.85
N LYS A 87 -7.01 11.62 10.90
CA LYS A 87 -6.13 11.70 12.07
C LYS A 87 -6.89 12.11 13.34
N ARG A 88 -7.67 13.18 13.24
CA ARG A 88 -8.51 13.63 14.36
C ARG A 88 -9.54 12.59 14.80
N GLU A 89 -10.11 11.85 13.85
CA GLU A 89 -11.08 10.82 14.19
C GLU A 89 -10.41 9.61 14.87
N ILE A 90 -9.21 9.22 14.44
CA ILE A 90 -8.41 8.20 15.15
C ILE A 90 -8.15 8.63 16.60
N ASP A 91 -7.70 9.87 16.81
CA ASP A 91 -7.43 10.40 18.14
C ASP A 91 -8.69 10.43 19.01
N ARG A 92 -9.82 10.85 18.44
CA ARG A 92 -11.11 10.84 19.11
C ARG A 92 -11.53 9.43 19.56
N PHE A 93 -11.36 8.43 18.70
CA PHE A 93 -11.67 7.03 19.02
C PHE A 93 -10.84 6.53 20.21
N VAL A 94 -9.56 6.85 20.22
CA VAL A 94 -8.65 6.41 21.29
C VAL A 94 -8.90 7.19 22.59
N GLU A 95 -9.03 8.51 22.52
CA GLU A 95 -9.08 9.36 23.74
C GLU A 95 -10.48 9.45 24.35
N GLU A 96 -11.52 9.63 23.54
CA GLU A 96 -12.89 9.83 24.05
C GLU A 96 -13.62 8.49 24.21
N PHE A 97 -13.59 7.63 23.18
CA PHE A 97 -14.34 6.36 23.20
C PHE A 97 -13.57 5.20 23.80
N ARG A 98 -12.26 5.37 24.06
CA ARG A 98 -11.37 4.30 24.59
C ARG A 98 -11.33 3.07 23.68
N ILE A 99 -11.52 3.26 22.38
CA ILE A 99 -11.41 2.23 21.37
C ILE A 99 -10.01 2.31 20.76
N PRO A 100 -9.10 1.36 21.03
CA PRO A 100 -7.76 1.36 20.42
C PRO A 100 -7.84 1.19 18.91
N VAL A 101 -6.96 1.91 18.20
CA VAL A 101 -6.82 1.84 16.75
C VAL A 101 -5.43 1.33 16.40
N VAL A 102 -5.36 0.33 15.54
CA VAL A 102 -4.14 -0.17 14.88
C VAL A 102 -4.24 0.17 13.40
N THR A 103 -3.19 0.72 12.82
CA THR A 103 -3.10 0.91 11.38
C THR A 103 -2.30 -0.22 10.75
N PHE A 104 -2.64 -0.62 9.53
CA PHE A 104 -1.91 -1.64 8.81
C PHE A 104 -1.86 -1.35 7.31
N THR A 105 -0.90 -1.93 6.60
CA THR A 105 -0.52 -1.68 5.20
C THR A 105 -0.12 -0.23 4.89
N SER A 106 -0.89 0.74 5.32
CA SER A 106 -0.61 2.18 5.29
C SER A 106 -0.71 2.77 6.69
N ASP A 107 0.01 3.85 6.96
CA ASP A 107 0.07 4.47 8.28
C ASP A 107 -0.37 5.95 8.24
N VAL A 108 -0.62 6.51 9.40
CA VAL A 108 -0.75 7.95 9.65
C VAL A 108 0.07 8.31 10.87
N GLU A 109 1.08 9.13 10.67
CA GLU A 109 1.93 9.62 11.76
C GLU A 109 1.20 10.70 12.58
N ASP A 110 1.75 11.00 13.76
CA ASP A 110 1.24 12.03 14.67
C ASP A 110 -0.21 11.81 15.11
N THR A 111 -0.58 10.54 15.39
CA THR A 111 -1.88 10.14 15.93
C THR A 111 -1.72 9.31 17.21
N LYS A 112 -2.82 9.13 17.94
CA LYS A 112 -2.91 8.30 19.17
C LYS A 112 -3.11 6.80 18.87
N ARG A 113 -2.98 6.37 17.60
CA ARG A 113 -3.04 4.94 17.28
C ARG A 113 -2.07 4.13 18.12
N LEU A 114 -2.44 2.89 18.42
CA LEU A 114 -1.64 2.00 19.25
C LEU A 114 -0.32 1.61 18.57
N CYS A 115 -0.37 1.20 17.31
CA CYS A 115 0.79 0.85 16.51
C CYS A 115 0.43 0.79 15.02
N PHE A 116 1.47 0.67 14.19
CA PHE A 116 1.39 0.36 12.77
C PHE A 116 1.98 -1.03 12.50
N VAL A 117 1.32 -1.78 11.61
CA VAL A 117 1.78 -3.08 11.11
C VAL A 117 1.90 -3.00 9.58
N GLY A 118 3.11 -3.03 9.06
CA GLY A 118 3.33 -2.91 7.63
C GLY A 118 4.79 -2.80 7.24
N GLN A 119 5.02 -2.64 5.92
CA GLN A 119 6.36 -2.46 5.37
C GLN A 119 6.87 -1.04 5.66
N ASN A 120 8.15 -0.90 5.96
CA ASN A 120 8.80 0.41 5.98
C ASN A 120 8.95 0.93 4.55
N GLY A 121 8.06 1.85 4.14
CA GLY A 121 8.00 2.37 2.78
C GLY A 121 9.27 3.13 2.37
N VAL A 122 9.87 3.91 3.29
CA VAL A 122 11.12 4.63 3.01
C VAL A 122 12.26 3.65 2.69
N GLN A 123 12.40 2.58 3.47
CA GLN A 123 13.42 1.56 3.19
C GLN A 123 13.14 0.80 1.88
N CYS A 124 11.86 0.52 1.58
CA CYS A 124 11.45 -0.05 0.29
C CYS A 124 11.86 0.85 -0.88
N GLY A 125 11.57 2.16 -0.80
CA GLY A 125 11.97 3.14 -1.79
C GLY A 125 13.48 3.23 -1.97
N ARG A 126 14.24 3.21 -0.88
CA ARG A 126 15.72 3.20 -0.94
C ARG A 126 16.25 1.93 -1.61
N ALA A 127 15.65 0.77 -1.35
CA ALA A 127 16.01 -0.48 -2.02
C ALA A 127 15.72 -0.38 -3.54
N ALA A 128 14.56 0.14 -3.93
CA ALA A 128 14.20 0.38 -5.32
C ALA A 128 15.20 1.32 -6.02
N ALA A 129 15.63 2.39 -5.35
CA ALA A 129 16.63 3.32 -5.85
C ALA A 129 17.99 2.65 -6.06
N GLY A 130 18.42 1.80 -5.12
CA GLY A 130 19.64 1.00 -5.28
C GLY A 130 19.58 0.10 -6.50
N LEU A 131 18.50 -0.67 -6.65
CA LEU A 131 18.29 -1.54 -7.81
C LEU A 131 18.25 -0.74 -9.14
N MET A 132 17.53 0.38 -9.16
CA MET A 132 17.45 1.24 -10.34
C MET A 132 18.82 1.85 -10.68
N GLY A 133 19.59 2.27 -9.69
CA GLY A 133 20.95 2.78 -9.88
C GLY A 133 21.88 1.75 -10.54
N GLU A 134 21.82 0.49 -10.10
CA GLU A 134 22.59 -0.60 -10.73
C GLU A 134 22.11 -0.88 -12.16
N LEU A 135 20.81 -0.92 -12.42
CA LEU A 135 20.24 -1.17 -13.75
C LEU A 135 20.60 -0.10 -14.77
N THR A 136 20.72 1.17 -14.34
CA THR A 136 20.99 2.32 -15.23
C THR A 136 22.46 2.74 -15.24
N GLY A 137 23.30 2.10 -14.42
CA GLY A 137 24.71 2.49 -14.25
C GLY A 137 24.84 3.86 -13.54
N GLY A 138 23.89 4.22 -12.71
CA GLY A 138 23.90 5.42 -11.89
C GLY A 138 23.59 6.72 -12.60
N LYS A 139 23.05 6.70 -13.81
CA LYS A 139 22.75 7.88 -14.65
C LYS A 139 21.53 7.66 -15.54
N GLY A 140 21.00 8.74 -16.09
CA GLY A 140 19.88 8.72 -17.03
C GLY A 140 18.60 9.25 -16.43
N LYS A 141 17.45 9.01 -17.07
CA LYS A 141 16.14 9.51 -16.70
C LYS A 141 15.25 8.40 -16.21
N VAL A 142 14.69 8.56 -15.01
CA VAL A 142 13.85 7.55 -14.38
C VAL A 142 12.52 8.17 -13.99
N ALA A 143 11.43 7.62 -14.52
CA ALA A 143 10.08 8.04 -14.14
C ALA A 143 9.64 7.31 -12.88
N VAL A 144 8.91 8.02 -12.01
CA VAL A 144 8.21 7.45 -10.86
C VAL A 144 6.71 7.51 -11.12
N ILE A 145 6.04 6.36 -11.03
CA ILE A 145 4.59 6.26 -11.14
C ILE A 145 4.09 5.66 -9.82
N SER A 146 3.06 6.28 -9.25
CA SER A 146 2.51 5.90 -7.94
C SER A 146 0.98 5.79 -8.00
N GLY A 147 0.36 5.19 -6.99
CA GLY A 147 -1.10 5.10 -6.89
C GLY A 147 -1.71 6.41 -6.41
N TYR A 148 -1.74 6.61 -5.11
CA TYR A 148 -2.36 7.77 -4.46
C TYR A 148 -1.36 8.52 -3.58
N SER A 149 -1.38 9.85 -3.62
CA SER A 149 -0.54 10.70 -2.78
C SER A 149 -0.94 10.66 -1.30
N THR A 150 -2.21 10.41 -1.00
CA THR A 150 -2.78 10.30 0.35
C THR A 150 -2.53 8.94 1.03
N ASN A 151 -1.94 7.99 0.30
CA ASN A 151 -1.52 6.70 0.86
C ASN A 151 -0.05 6.79 1.29
N THR A 152 0.20 6.82 2.60
CA THR A 152 1.55 7.01 3.16
C THR A 152 2.49 5.86 2.84
N SER A 153 1.99 4.64 2.66
CA SER A 153 2.82 3.52 2.19
C SER A 153 3.44 3.82 0.82
N LEU A 154 2.66 4.41 -0.09
CA LEU A 154 3.10 4.74 -1.44
C LEU A 154 3.97 6.01 -1.48
N SER A 155 3.55 7.07 -0.78
CA SER A 155 4.31 8.33 -0.73
C SER A 155 5.65 8.16 -0.03
N SER A 156 5.75 7.35 1.03
CA SER A 156 7.02 7.06 1.69
C SER A 156 7.99 6.26 0.82
N ARG A 157 7.50 5.38 -0.07
CA ARG A 157 8.33 4.73 -1.09
C ARG A 157 8.94 5.76 -2.05
N VAL A 158 8.16 6.74 -2.49
CA VAL A 158 8.64 7.84 -3.35
C VAL A 158 9.70 8.68 -2.64
N ILE A 159 9.46 9.02 -1.36
CA ILE A 159 10.42 9.78 -0.53
C ILE A 159 11.75 9.01 -0.44
N GLY A 160 11.71 7.75 -0.01
CA GLY A 160 12.91 6.93 0.12
C GLY A 160 13.66 6.75 -1.20
N PHE A 161 12.96 6.60 -2.31
CA PHE A 161 13.55 6.52 -3.64
C PHE A 161 14.30 7.80 -3.99
N ARG A 162 13.67 8.97 -3.85
CA ARG A 162 14.27 10.27 -4.14
C ARG A 162 15.49 10.56 -3.29
N GLU A 163 15.40 10.32 -1.97
CA GLU A 163 16.51 10.52 -1.04
C GLU A 163 17.74 9.70 -1.43
N GLU A 164 17.54 8.42 -1.74
CA GLU A 164 18.63 7.52 -2.08
C GLU A 164 19.23 7.83 -3.45
N ILE A 165 18.41 8.18 -4.46
CA ILE A 165 18.90 8.66 -5.75
C ILE A 165 19.75 9.91 -5.57
N ALA A 166 19.25 10.91 -4.85
CA ALA A 166 20.00 12.15 -4.61
C ALA A 166 21.33 11.89 -3.89
N ARG A 167 21.34 10.92 -2.97
CA ARG A 167 22.51 10.58 -2.16
C ARG A 167 23.56 9.76 -2.90
N LYS A 168 23.13 8.72 -3.65
CA LYS A 168 24.05 7.74 -4.26
C LYS A 168 24.20 7.85 -5.77
N TYR A 169 23.16 8.29 -6.45
CA TYR A 169 23.09 8.28 -7.91
C TYR A 169 22.69 9.65 -8.47
N PRO A 170 23.45 10.73 -8.16
CA PRO A 170 23.09 12.10 -8.56
C PRO A 170 23.09 12.31 -10.08
N GLY A 171 23.54 11.33 -10.87
CA GLY A 171 23.44 11.33 -12.32
C GLY A 171 22.08 10.87 -12.85
N ILE A 172 21.16 10.43 -11.98
CA ILE A 172 19.80 10.06 -12.35
C ILE A 172 18.87 11.25 -12.16
N GLU A 173 18.22 11.66 -13.24
CA GLU A 173 17.12 12.63 -13.24
C GLU A 173 15.80 11.91 -12.97
N ILE A 174 15.04 12.36 -11.96
CA ILE A 174 13.72 11.80 -11.60
C ILE A 174 12.62 12.61 -12.26
N ILE A 175 11.76 11.91 -13.04
CA ILE A 175 10.54 12.44 -13.65
C ILE A 175 9.33 12.05 -12.78
N GLY A 176 8.45 12.98 -12.47
CA GLY A 176 7.26 12.72 -11.65
C GLY A 176 7.49 12.93 -10.14
N PRO A 177 6.69 12.34 -9.24
CA PRO A 177 5.79 11.22 -9.50
C PRO A 177 4.51 11.60 -10.25
N GLU A 178 4.06 10.68 -11.11
CA GLU A 178 2.73 10.70 -11.70
C GLU A 178 1.80 9.71 -10.96
N TYR A 179 0.49 9.99 -10.92
CA TYR A 179 -0.45 9.20 -10.14
C TYR A 179 -1.44 8.46 -11.03
N CYS A 180 -1.38 7.12 -10.99
CA CYS A 180 -2.21 6.24 -11.81
C CYS A 180 -3.46 5.71 -11.10
N PHE A 181 -3.67 6.04 -9.82
CA PHE A 181 -4.82 5.61 -9.01
C PHE A 181 -5.00 4.08 -8.96
N GLU A 182 -3.90 3.34 -9.11
CA GLU A 182 -3.87 1.88 -9.17
C GLU A 182 -4.70 1.27 -10.33
N GLU A 183 -4.87 2.05 -11.40
CA GLU A 183 -5.60 1.66 -12.61
C GLU A 183 -4.63 1.39 -13.77
N ASN A 184 -4.71 0.18 -14.36
CA ASN A 184 -3.85 -0.22 -15.49
C ASN A 184 -4.01 0.72 -16.69
N GLY A 185 -5.25 1.12 -17.03
CA GLY A 185 -5.53 2.04 -18.13
C GLY A 185 -4.85 3.39 -17.93
N ARG A 186 -4.94 3.95 -16.73
CA ARG A 186 -4.31 5.22 -16.39
C ARG A 186 -2.79 5.13 -16.35
N ALA A 187 -2.24 4.04 -15.81
CA ALA A 187 -0.80 3.78 -15.79
C ALA A 187 -0.23 3.71 -17.23
N ARG A 188 -0.97 3.10 -18.16
CA ARG A 188 -0.63 3.07 -19.58
C ARG A 188 -0.63 4.46 -20.19
N GLU A 189 -1.70 5.25 -20.05
CA GLU A 189 -1.80 6.61 -20.57
C GLU A 189 -0.64 7.50 -20.10
N ILE A 190 -0.34 7.44 -18.77
CA ILE A 190 0.77 8.18 -18.16
C ILE A 190 2.10 7.77 -18.79
N THR A 191 2.34 6.47 -18.93
CA THR A 191 3.60 5.95 -19.48
C THR A 191 3.77 6.34 -20.94
N GLU A 192 2.70 6.27 -21.75
CA GLU A 192 2.69 6.74 -23.15
C GLU A 192 2.97 8.26 -23.25
N GLY A 193 2.41 9.05 -22.31
CA GLY A 193 2.70 10.47 -22.18
C GLY A 193 4.17 10.74 -21.88
N ILE A 194 4.71 10.06 -20.86
CA ILE A 194 6.12 10.19 -20.49
C ILE A 194 7.04 9.84 -21.66
N PHE A 195 6.75 8.81 -22.47
CA PHE A 195 7.55 8.47 -23.64
C PHE A 195 7.51 9.51 -24.76
N LYS A 196 6.46 10.32 -24.87
CA LYS A 196 6.39 11.45 -25.80
C LYS A 196 7.27 12.61 -25.35
N ASP A 197 7.22 12.91 -24.04
CA ASP A 197 7.93 14.06 -23.46
C ASP A 197 9.41 13.73 -23.18
N VAL A 198 9.70 12.48 -22.87
CA VAL A 198 11.03 11.95 -22.53
C VAL A 198 11.33 10.71 -23.36
N PRO A 199 11.64 10.85 -24.68
CA PRO A 199 11.86 9.70 -25.57
C PRO A 199 13.06 8.82 -25.18
N ASP A 200 14.01 9.39 -24.45
CA ASP A 200 15.25 8.77 -23.96
C ASP A 200 15.14 8.26 -22.51
N LEU A 201 13.92 7.98 -22.01
CA LEU A 201 13.71 7.42 -20.68
C LEU A 201 14.46 6.09 -20.52
N ASP A 202 15.19 5.95 -19.39
CA ASP A 202 16.01 4.76 -19.10
C ASP A 202 15.31 3.80 -18.12
N GLY A 203 14.45 4.31 -17.23
CA GLY A 203 13.79 3.48 -16.24
C GLY A 203 12.45 3.98 -15.74
N ILE A 204 11.69 3.06 -15.12
CA ILE A 204 10.42 3.35 -14.46
C ILE A 204 10.45 2.66 -13.08
N TYR A 205 10.16 3.42 -12.02
CA TYR A 205 9.82 2.87 -10.72
C TYR A 205 8.31 3.00 -10.49
N LEU A 206 7.62 1.85 -10.41
CA LEU A 206 6.21 1.78 -10.08
C LEU A 206 6.04 1.38 -8.62
N THR A 207 5.44 2.25 -7.81
CA THR A 207 5.34 2.05 -6.35
C THR A 207 4.14 1.23 -5.91
N SER A 208 3.16 1.03 -6.82
CA SER A 208 1.87 0.39 -6.54
C SER A 208 1.38 -0.40 -7.74
N HIS A 209 0.09 -0.79 -7.75
CA HIS A 209 -0.54 -1.46 -8.88
C HIS A 209 -0.62 -0.57 -10.13
N GLY A 210 -0.61 -1.20 -11.31
CA GLY A 210 -0.61 -0.56 -12.64
C GLY A 210 0.39 -1.19 -13.62
N GLU A 211 1.01 -2.30 -13.22
CA GLU A 211 2.13 -2.95 -13.90
C GLU A 211 1.78 -3.38 -15.32
N GLU A 212 0.59 -3.94 -15.53
CA GLU A 212 0.16 -4.37 -16.84
C GLU A 212 0.07 -3.18 -17.80
N GLY A 213 -0.50 -2.06 -17.36
CA GLY A 213 -0.61 -0.85 -18.17
C GLY A 213 0.74 -0.25 -18.53
N VAL A 214 1.68 -0.20 -17.58
CA VAL A 214 3.07 0.24 -17.85
C VAL A 214 3.73 -0.68 -18.85
N CYS A 215 3.62 -1.99 -18.70
CA CYS A 215 4.24 -2.97 -19.61
C CYS A 215 3.63 -2.92 -21.01
N GLU A 216 2.31 -2.71 -21.14
CA GLU A 216 1.65 -2.50 -22.43
C GLU A 216 2.19 -1.25 -23.16
N ALA A 217 2.37 -0.14 -22.43
CA ALA A 217 2.96 1.08 -23.00
C ALA A 217 4.42 0.86 -23.43
N ILE A 218 5.23 0.14 -22.62
CA ILE A 218 6.62 -0.22 -22.97
C ILE A 218 6.65 -1.07 -24.24
N ALA A 219 5.77 -2.07 -24.35
CA ALA A 219 5.67 -2.94 -25.53
C ALA A 219 5.21 -2.15 -26.76
N GLY A 220 4.16 -1.34 -26.64
CA GLY A 220 3.64 -0.50 -27.73
C GLY A 220 4.66 0.51 -28.28
N ALA A 221 5.55 1.01 -27.42
CA ALA A 221 6.64 1.91 -27.82
C ALA A 221 7.89 1.18 -28.37
N GLY A 222 7.92 -0.16 -28.39
CA GLY A 222 9.07 -0.94 -28.81
C GLY A 222 10.28 -0.79 -27.87
N LYS A 223 10.04 -0.51 -26.57
CA LYS A 223 11.08 -0.20 -25.59
C LYS A 223 11.36 -1.38 -24.62
N ALA A 224 10.79 -2.56 -24.89
CA ALA A 224 11.02 -3.76 -24.10
C ALA A 224 12.52 -4.07 -23.99
N GLY A 225 12.99 -4.40 -22.76
CA GLY A 225 14.40 -4.66 -22.45
C GLY A 225 15.30 -3.40 -22.42
N ARG A 226 14.90 -2.30 -23.05
CA ARG A 226 15.62 -1.02 -23.02
C ARG A 226 15.27 -0.21 -21.79
N VAL A 227 13.98 0.04 -21.53
CA VAL A 227 13.51 0.73 -20.34
C VAL A 227 13.54 -0.25 -19.17
N LYS A 228 14.23 0.12 -18.09
CA LYS A 228 14.36 -0.70 -16.89
C LYS A 228 13.18 -0.45 -15.96
N MET A 229 12.57 -1.52 -15.45
CA MET A 229 11.44 -1.39 -14.54
C MET A 229 11.71 -2.06 -13.21
N VAL A 230 11.50 -1.32 -12.13
CA VAL A 230 11.40 -1.82 -10.76
C VAL A 230 9.96 -1.61 -10.30
N ALA A 231 9.34 -2.65 -9.77
CA ALA A 231 7.97 -2.59 -9.28
C ALA A 231 7.86 -3.27 -7.90
N ASN A 232 6.68 -3.19 -7.31
CA ASN A 232 6.39 -3.79 -6.01
C ASN A 232 5.47 -4.99 -6.17
N ASP A 233 5.55 -5.89 -5.20
CA ASP A 233 4.70 -7.05 -4.95
C ASP A 233 4.74 -8.19 -5.99
N PHE A 234 4.87 -9.41 -5.49
CA PHE A 234 4.84 -10.65 -6.27
C PHE A 234 3.41 -11.15 -6.44
N MET A 235 2.55 -10.33 -7.06
CA MET A 235 1.11 -10.61 -7.15
C MET A 235 0.57 -10.45 -8.57
N GLY A 236 -0.61 -11.03 -8.81
CA GLY A 236 -1.21 -10.96 -10.13
C GLY A 236 -0.28 -11.52 -11.20
N ARG A 237 -0.13 -10.78 -12.30
CA ARG A 237 0.75 -11.14 -13.43
C ARG A 237 2.19 -10.64 -13.30
N ASN A 238 2.59 -10.06 -12.18
CA ASN A 238 3.91 -9.45 -12.04
C ASN A 238 5.05 -10.44 -12.25
N TYR A 239 4.85 -11.70 -11.83
CA TYR A 239 5.82 -12.76 -12.04
C TYR A 239 5.98 -13.13 -13.54
N GLU A 240 4.86 -13.21 -14.27
CA GLU A 240 4.87 -13.43 -15.72
C GLU A 240 5.53 -12.27 -16.45
N LEU A 241 5.17 -11.02 -16.13
CA LEU A 241 5.77 -9.82 -16.72
C LEU A 241 7.28 -9.73 -16.45
N MET A 242 7.73 -10.21 -15.28
CA MET A 242 9.16 -10.35 -14.99
C MET A 242 9.83 -11.41 -15.89
N ARG A 243 9.20 -12.58 -16.05
CA ARG A 243 9.71 -13.64 -16.94
C ARG A 243 9.74 -13.22 -18.42
N GLU A 244 8.81 -12.38 -18.84
CA GLU A 244 8.72 -11.78 -20.17
C GLU A 244 9.76 -10.67 -20.38
N GLY A 245 10.46 -10.24 -19.32
CA GLY A 245 11.55 -9.26 -19.37
C GLY A 245 11.10 -7.80 -19.32
N PHE A 246 9.85 -7.52 -19.00
CA PHE A 246 9.37 -6.15 -18.77
C PHE A 246 9.77 -5.62 -17.40
N ILE A 247 9.56 -6.41 -16.34
CA ILE A 247 9.95 -6.06 -14.98
C ILE A 247 11.30 -6.67 -14.67
N HIS A 248 12.25 -5.86 -14.21
CA HIS A 248 13.61 -6.30 -13.89
C HIS A 248 13.77 -6.72 -12.44
N PHE A 249 13.08 -6.02 -11.52
CA PHE A 249 13.03 -6.36 -10.10
C PHE A 249 11.64 -6.14 -9.53
N LEU A 250 11.23 -7.06 -8.65
CA LEU A 250 10.05 -6.95 -7.80
C LEU A 250 10.48 -6.89 -6.34
N ILE A 251 9.98 -5.92 -5.60
CA ILE A 251 10.20 -5.79 -4.16
C ILE A 251 8.94 -6.28 -3.47
N GLY A 252 9.04 -7.45 -2.82
CA GLY A 252 7.90 -8.08 -2.15
C GLY A 252 7.67 -7.58 -0.73
N GLN A 253 6.46 -7.76 -0.28
CA GLN A 253 6.05 -7.71 1.12
C GLN A 253 5.07 -8.86 1.38
N ASP A 254 4.96 -9.30 2.63
CA ASP A 254 4.00 -10.36 2.98
C ASP A 254 2.66 -9.73 3.37
N ALA A 255 1.73 -9.72 2.42
CA ALA A 255 0.40 -9.15 2.60
C ALA A 255 -0.48 -9.94 3.58
N ARG A 256 -0.20 -11.23 3.82
CA ARG A 256 -1.00 -12.08 4.70
C ARG A 256 -0.64 -11.94 6.17
N ILE A 257 0.59 -11.47 6.45
CA ILE A 257 1.09 -11.29 7.82
C ILE A 257 0.74 -9.89 8.35
N GLN A 258 0.52 -8.91 7.45
CA GLN A 258 0.11 -7.58 7.85
C GLN A 258 -1.32 -7.57 8.39
#